data_c4e7fc77e03baaca9789851aa558920d
#
_entry.id   c4e7fc77e03baaca9789851aa558920d
#
_cell.length_a   1.000
_cell.length_b   1.000
_cell.length_c   1.000
_cell.angle_alpha   90.00
_cell.angle_beta   90.00
_cell.angle_gamma   90.00
#
_symmetry.space_group_name_H-M   'P 1'
#
loop_
_entity.id
_entity.type
_entity.pdbx_description
1 polymer ?
#
loop_
_entity_poly.entity_id
_entity_poly.type
_entity_poly.pdbx_seq_one_letter_code
_entity_poly.pdbx_strand_id
1 'polypeptide(L)'
;MASRVAGKIKLQSVDELLGVPEIAGTQEIEIGRIHAFPNHPFKVLDDEKMDTLVDSIRKNGILNPVIVRPDQSGNYEMISGHRRLHAARIVGLKKIPAIVKEMSDDEAIIKMVDANIQREEILPSEKAFAYKMKLDALKRTAGRPTKENACHNGTHLRSDQELALQVGDSARSIQRYVRLTELVPELLDYVDNKKIGLVMAVDLSYLDEQVQKWVYEYFKENGFLK
;
A
#
# COMPACT_ATOMS: atom_id res chain seq x y z
N MET A 1 64.71 7.63 -8.20
CA MET A 1 63.80 6.57 -8.68
C MET A 1 62.69 6.40 -7.63
N ALA A 2 61.50 6.93 -7.93
CA ALA A 2 60.37 6.84 -6.99
C ALA A 2 59.48 5.67 -7.43
N SER A 3 59.42 4.61 -6.59
CA SER A 3 58.59 3.46 -6.76
C SER A 3 57.15 3.82 -6.50
N ARG A 4 56.29 3.76 -7.53
CA ARG A 4 54.82 3.87 -7.38
C ARG A 4 54.29 2.56 -6.79
N VAL A 5 53.91 2.59 -5.54
CA VAL A 5 53.14 1.50 -4.92
C VAL A 5 51.73 1.57 -5.47
N ALA A 6 51.38 0.66 -6.37
CA ALA A 6 50.01 0.45 -6.82
C ALA A 6 49.20 -0.17 -5.67
N GLY A 7 48.40 0.64 -5.02
CA GLY A 7 47.44 0.15 -4.02
C GLY A 7 46.44 -0.81 -4.67
N LYS A 8 46.39 -2.06 -4.19
CA LYS A 8 45.38 -3.04 -4.61
C LYS A 8 44.02 -2.55 -4.11
N ILE A 9 43.19 -2.08 -5.02
CA ILE A 9 41.76 -1.80 -4.75
C ILE A 9 41.10 -3.17 -4.51
N LYS A 10 40.71 -3.45 -3.29
CA LYS A 10 39.88 -4.61 -2.95
C LYS A 10 38.44 -4.22 -3.19
N LEU A 11 37.85 -4.63 -4.31
CA LEU A 11 36.44 -4.59 -4.55
C LEU A 11 35.76 -5.62 -3.65
N GLN A 12 34.74 -5.19 -2.87
CA GLN A 12 34.03 -6.04 -1.92
C GLN A 12 32.87 -6.79 -2.55
N SER A 13 32.31 -6.29 -3.66
CA SER A 13 31.23 -6.95 -4.40
C SER A 13 31.26 -6.66 -5.90
N VAL A 14 30.58 -7.50 -6.70
CA VAL A 14 30.41 -7.30 -8.15
C VAL A 14 29.55 -6.07 -8.44
N ASP A 15 28.63 -5.70 -7.52
CA ASP A 15 27.74 -4.56 -7.62
C ASP A 15 28.52 -3.23 -7.54
N GLU A 16 29.57 -3.18 -6.73
CA GLU A 16 30.49 -2.03 -6.64
C GLU A 16 31.25 -1.82 -7.98
N LEU A 17 31.52 -2.88 -8.69
CA LEU A 17 32.17 -2.83 -10.01
C LEU A 17 31.22 -2.31 -11.11
N LEU A 18 29.92 -2.58 -10.96
CA LEU A 18 28.87 -2.16 -11.91
C LEU A 18 28.31 -0.77 -11.62
N GLY A 19 28.81 -0.09 -10.57
CA GLY A 19 28.36 1.24 -10.21
C GLY A 19 26.89 1.31 -9.77
N VAL A 20 26.31 0.19 -9.33
CA VAL A 20 24.98 0.16 -8.73
C VAL A 20 25.06 0.88 -7.39
N PRO A 21 24.36 1.99 -7.19
CA PRO A 21 24.41 2.70 -5.92
C PRO A 21 23.87 1.77 -4.81
N GLU A 22 24.73 1.38 -3.85
CA GLU A 22 24.25 0.80 -2.60
C GLU A 22 23.34 1.81 -1.95
N ILE A 23 22.04 1.51 -1.94
CA ILE A 23 21.07 2.29 -1.16
C ILE A 23 21.39 1.97 0.30
N ALA A 24 21.98 2.92 0.99
CA ALA A 24 22.39 2.76 2.38
C ALA A 24 21.26 2.18 3.24
N GLY A 25 21.52 1.08 3.94
CA GLY A 25 20.54 0.37 4.76
C GLY A 25 19.75 -0.73 4.05
N THR A 26 20.12 -1.13 2.81
CA THR A 26 19.55 -2.29 2.14
C THR A 26 20.14 -3.60 2.67
N GLN A 27 19.27 -4.58 2.92
CA GLN A 27 19.65 -5.93 3.35
C GLN A 27 18.99 -6.98 2.45
N GLU A 28 19.68 -8.09 2.21
CA GLU A 28 19.12 -9.26 1.53
C GLU A 28 18.28 -10.08 2.50
N ILE A 29 16.97 -10.12 2.31
CA ILE A 29 16.02 -10.84 3.18
C ILE A 29 15.43 -12.04 2.43
N GLU A 30 15.36 -13.19 3.10
CA GLU A 30 14.71 -14.39 2.57
C GLU A 30 13.20 -14.13 2.36
N ILE A 31 12.70 -14.43 1.16
CA ILE A 31 11.29 -14.22 0.80
C ILE A 31 10.33 -14.95 1.75
N GLY A 32 10.74 -16.13 2.26
CA GLY A 32 9.95 -16.91 3.22
C GLY A 32 9.76 -16.24 4.57
N ARG A 33 10.60 -15.26 4.93
CA ARG A 33 10.50 -14.48 6.15
C ARG A 33 9.64 -13.20 6.00
N ILE A 34 9.17 -12.91 4.78
CA ILE A 34 8.38 -11.70 4.50
C ILE A 34 6.93 -12.08 4.31
N HIS A 35 6.06 -11.60 5.19
CA HIS A 35 4.61 -11.75 5.07
C HIS A 35 3.92 -10.45 4.66
N ALA A 36 2.70 -10.58 4.14
CA ALA A 36 1.91 -9.43 3.73
C ALA A 36 1.42 -8.63 4.94
N PHE A 37 1.21 -7.34 4.76
CA PHE A 37 0.56 -6.49 5.76
C PHE A 37 -0.87 -6.98 6.02
N PRO A 38 -1.32 -7.11 7.29
CA PRO A 38 -2.68 -7.51 7.61
C PRO A 38 -3.70 -6.56 6.98
N ASN A 39 -4.76 -7.14 6.41
CA ASN A 39 -5.83 -6.36 5.76
C ASN A 39 -5.35 -5.35 4.70
N HIS A 40 -4.27 -5.69 3.98
CA HIS A 40 -3.75 -4.86 2.89
C HIS A 40 -4.84 -4.60 1.84
N PRO A 41 -5.28 -3.34 1.63
CA PRO A 41 -6.45 -3.04 0.81
C PRO A 41 -6.20 -3.18 -0.70
N PHE A 42 -4.94 -3.08 -1.14
CA PHE A 42 -4.58 -3.07 -2.56
C PHE A 42 -4.32 -4.47 -3.07
N LYS A 43 -5.05 -4.87 -4.11
CA LYS A 43 -4.92 -6.18 -4.76
C LYS A 43 -3.62 -6.23 -5.59
N VAL A 44 -2.97 -7.38 -5.60
CA VAL A 44 -1.90 -7.68 -6.53
C VAL A 44 -2.53 -8.51 -7.65
N LEU A 45 -2.61 -7.92 -8.84
CA LEU A 45 -3.21 -8.55 -10.01
C LEU A 45 -2.12 -9.16 -10.89
N ASP A 46 -2.42 -10.34 -11.45
CA ASP A 46 -1.61 -10.98 -12.49
C ASP A 46 -2.10 -10.44 -13.85
N ASP A 47 -1.61 -9.26 -14.19
CA ASP A 47 -1.90 -8.52 -15.42
C ASP A 47 -0.65 -8.39 -16.31
N GLU A 48 -0.79 -7.88 -17.54
CA GLU A 48 0.34 -7.63 -18.44
C GLU A 48 1.46 -6.77 -17.81
N LYS A 49 1.08 -5.85 -16.90
CA LYS A 49 2.05 -5.05 -16.13
C LYS A 49 2.83 -5.92 -15.13
N MET A 50 2.21 -7.00 -14.64
CA MET A 50 2.89 -7.99 -13.79
C MET A 50 3.86 -8.84 -14.62
N ASP A 51 3.45 -9.30 -15.78
CA ASP A 51 4.33 -10.08 -16.68
C ASP A 51 5.56 -9.27 -17.07
N THR A 52 5.38 -8.00 -17.41
CA THR A 52 6.49 -7.07 -17.70
C THR A 52 7.43 -6.92 -16.50
N LEU A 53 6.88 -6.83 -15.28
CA LEU A 53 7.67 -6.73 -14.06
C LEU A 53 8.44 -8.03 -13.76
N VAL A 54 7.82 -9.19 -13.98
CA VAL A 54 8.45 -10.52 -13.85
C VAL A 54 9.64 -10.64 -14.81
N ASP A 55 9.46 -10.25 -16.07
CA ASP A 55 10.53 -10.28 -17.06
C ASP A 55 11.68 -9.32 -16.73
N SER A 56 11.35 -8.14 -16.24
CA SER A 56 12.35 -7.18 -15.76
C SER A 56 13.15 -7.74 -14.59
N ILE A 57 12.49 -8.32 -13.60
CA ILE A 57 13.14 -8.92 -12.41
C ILE A 57 13.98 -10.13 -12.81
N ARG A 58 13.53 -10.93 -13.77
CA ARG A 58 14.32 -12.07 -14.28
C ARG A 58 15.63 -11.64 -14.95
N LYS A 59 15.62 -10.50 -15.65
CA LYS A 59 16.78 -9.98 -16.38
C LYS A 59 17.73 -9.18 -15.49
N ASN A 60 17.18 -8.33 -14.63
CA ASN A 60 17.96 -7.29 -13.93
C ASN A 60 17.93 -7.44 -12.40
N GLY A 61 17.20 -8.42 -11.86
CA GLY A 61 16.94 -8.49 -10.42
C GLY A 61 15.99 -7.38 -9.95
N ILE A 62 15.93 -7.18 -8.64
CA ILE A 62 15.12 -6.11 -8.02
C ILE A 62 16.01 -4.89 -7.82
N LEU A 63 15.90 -3.90 -8.68
CA LEU A 63 16.69 -2.67 -8.64
C LEU A 63 16.30 -1.75 -7.47
N ASN A 64 15.00 -1.65 -7.18
CA ASN A 64 14.47 -0.83 -6.08
C ASN A 64 14.11 -1.73 -4.90
N PRO A 65 14.74 -1.60 -3.72
CA PRO A 65 14.47 -2.45 -2.58
C PRO A 65 13.03 -2.29 -2.09
N VAL A 66 12.46 -3.35 -1.53
CA VAL A 66 11.17 -3.30 -0.84
C VAL A 66 11.33 -2.66 0.54
N ILE A 67 10.24 -2.20 1.14
CA ILE A 67 10.25 -1.66 2.51
C ILE A 67 9.51 -2.63 3.40
N VAL A 68 10.17 -3.05 4.48
CA VAL A 68 9.62 -3.96 5.48
C VAL A 68 9.84 -3.42 6.88
N ARG A 69 9.05 -3.90 7.84
CA ARG A 69 9.32 -3.71 9.28
C ARG A 69 9.51 -5.05 9.97
N PRO A 70 10.31 -5.14 11.04
CA PRO A 70 10.43 -6.36 11.82
C PRO A 70 9.13 -6.61 12.58
N ASP A 71 8.75 -7.89 12.69
CA ASP A 71 7.69 -8.34 13.58
C ASP A 71 8.25 -8.92 14.88
N GLN A 72 7.37 -9.24 15.83
CA GLN A 72 7.76 -9.81 17.14
C GLN A 72 8.30 -11.24 17.03
N SER A 73 8.07 -11.94 15.91
CA SER A 73 8.53 -13.33 15.69
C SER A 73 9.89 -13.41 15.02
N GLY A 74 10.52 -12.27 14.75
CA GLY A 74 11.78 -12.18 14.01
C GLY A 74 11.64 -12.31 12.50
N ASN A 75 10.41 -12.27 11.99
CA ASN A 75 10.09 -12.14 10.57
C ASN A 75 9.87 -10.67 10.19
N TYR A 76 9.42 -10.46 8.97
CA TYR A 76 9.23 -9.11 8.42
C TYR A 76 7.85 -8.95 7.82
N GLU A 77 7.23 -7.81 8.08
CA GLU A 77 5.97 -7.41 7.49
C GLU A 77 6.22 -6.42 6.34
N MET A 78 5.59 -6.68 5.18
CA MET A 78 5.74 -5.87 3.97
C MET A 78 4.96 -4.56 4.10
N ILE A 79 5.65 -3.43 3.98
CA ILE A 79 5.04 -2.10 3.97
C ILE A 79 4.87 -1.59 2.53
N SER A 80 5.90 -1.77 1.69
CA SER A 80 5.84 -1.35 0.29
C SER A 80 6.62 -2.29 -0.60
N GLY A 81 6.05 -2.60 -1.77
CA GLY A 81 6.68 -3.46 -2.77
C GLY A 81 5.99 -4.81 -2.97
N HIS A 82 4.70 -4.95 -2.62
CA HIS A 82 3.94 -6.19 -2.76
C HIS A 82 4.00 -6.79 -4.17
N ARG A 83 3.91 -5.97 -5.23
CA ARG A 83 4.05 -6.44 -6.61
C ARG A 83 5.45 -7.00 -6.89
N ARG A 84 6.51 -6.36 -6.36
CA ARG A 84 7.90 -6.84 -6.50
C ARG A 84 8.13 -8.15 -5.77
N LEU A 85 7.58 -8.30 -4.56
CA LEU A 85 7.62 -9.56 -3.81
C LEU A 85 6.88 -10.68 -4.55
N HIS A 86 5.70 -10.38 -5.12
CA HIS A 86 4.91 -11.35 -5.89
C HIS A 86 5.67 -11.79 -7.15
N ALA A 87 6.17 -10.85 -7.94
CA ALA A 87 6.97 -11.14 -9.11
C ALA A 87 8.27 -11.92 -8.78
N ALA A 88 8.93 -11.59 -7.65
CA ALA A 88 10.11 -12.33 -7.17
C ALA A 88 9.79 -13.79 -6.83
N ARG A 89 8.59 -14.07 -6.28
CA ARG A 89 8.11 -15.43 -6.05
C ARG A 89 7.86 -16.19 -7.36
N ILE A 90 7.28 -15.55 -8.36
CA ILE A 90 7.05 -16.12 -9.70
C ILE A 90 8.39 -16.45 -10.36
N VAL A 91 9.40 -15.58 -10.25
CA VAL A 91 10.75 -15.81 -10.79
C VAL A 91 11.49 -16.91 -10.03
N GLY A 92 11.12 -17.20 -8.78
CA GLY A 92 11.75 -18.20 -7.92
C GLY A 92 12.97 -17.69 -7.16
N LEU A 93 13.05 -16.37 -6.91
CA LEU A 93 14.12 -15.79 -6.09
C LEU A 93 14.00 -16.28 -4.64
N LYS A 94 15.13 -16.54 -3.99
CA LYS A 94 15.17 -16.93 -2.58
C LYS A 94 15.25 -15.73 -1.64
N LYS A 95 15.90 -14.66 -2.08
CA LYS A 95 16.12 -13.43 -1.32
C LYS A 95 15.77 -12.22 -2.18
N ILE A 96 15.44 -11.11 -1.52
CA ILE A 96 15.19 -9.83 -2.17
C ILE A 96 15.82 -8.69 -1.36
N PRO A 97 16.28 -7.62 -2.03
CA PRO A 97 16.79 -6.44 -1.36
C PRO A 97 15.65 -5.71 -0.64
N ALA A 98 15.81 -5.43 0.63
CA ALA A 98 14.84 -4.77 1.48
C ALA A 98 15.46 -3.72 2.39
N ILE A 99 14.74 -2.63 2.61
CA ILE A 99 15.06 -1.63 3.63
C ILE A 99 14.20 -1.96 4.85
N VAL A 100 14.88 -2.29 5.96
CA VAL A 100 14.22 -2.55 7.25
C VAL A 100 14.02 -1.23 7.98
N LYS A 101 12.78 -0.93 8.35
CA LYS A 101 12.44 0.26 9.14
C LYS A 101 11.57 -0.12 10.33
N GLU A 102 12.02 0.19 11.52
CA GLU A 102 11.18 0.13 12.71
C GLU A 102 10.13 1.23 12.65
N MET A 103 8.89 0.87 12.89
CA MET A 103 7.75 1.80 12.90
C MET A 103 6.57 1.20 13.66
N SER A 104 5.74 2.07 14.23
CA SER A 104 4.48 1.67 14.87
C SER A 104 3.46 1.17 13.84
N ASP A 105 2.37 0.54 14.31
CA ASP A 105 1.28 0.06 13.44
C ASP A 105 0.64 1.21 12.66
N ASP A 106 0.39 2.34 13.32
CA ASP A 106 -0.22 3.50 12.68
C ASP A 106 0.70 4.12 11.61
N GLU A 107 1.99 4.24 11.89
CA GLU A 107 2.98 4.71 10.90
C GLU A 107 3.10 3.75 9.72
N ALA A 108 3.03 2.45 9.97
CA ALA A 108 3.06 1.42 8.93
C ALA A 108 1.84 1.53 8.01
N ILE A 109 0.64 1.69 8.58
CA ILE A 109 -0.60 1.92 7.82
C ILE A 109 -0.49 3.18 6.96
N ILE A 110 -0.08 4.30 7.54
CA ILE A 110 0.05 5.57 6.82
C ILE A 110 1.02 5.41 5.64
N LYS A 111 2.22 4.87 5.88
CA LYS A 111 3.22 4.68 4.82
C LYS A 111 2.77 3.70 3.74
N MET A 112 2.10 2.61 4.12
CA MET A 112 1.57 1.62 3.18
C MET A 112 0.50 2.26 2.27
N VAL A 113 -0.41 3.05 2.83
CA VAL A 113 -1.43 3.75 2.04
C VAL A 113 -0.79 4.80 1.15
N ASP A 114 0.14 5.62 1.65
CA ASP A 114 0.82 6.66 0.87
C ASP A 114 1.60 6.09 -0.32
N ALA A 115 2.25 4.95 -0.13
CA ALA A 115 2.99 4.28 -1.20
C ALA A 115 2.11 3.75 -2.34
N ASN A 116 0.80 3.61 -2.11
CA ASN A 116 -0.12 3.00 -3.08
C ASN A 116 -1.18 3.96 -3.63
N ILE A 117 -1.54 5.02 -2.87
CA ILE A 117 -2.65 5.92 -3.23
C ILE A 117 -2.37 6.76 -4.48
N GLN A 118 -1.10 6.85 -4.88
CA GLN A 118 -0.66 7.59 -6.05
C GLN A 118 -0.65 6.75 -7.35
N ARG A 119 -1.15 5.50 -7.28
CA ARG A 119 -1.27 4.66 -8.47
C ARG A 119 -2.34 5.21 -9.40
N GLU A 120 -2.10 5.16 -10.71
CA GLU A 120 -3.05 5.63 -11.73
C GLU A 120 -4.38 4.87 -11.71
N GLU A 121 -4.33 3.59 -11.38
CA GLU A 121 -5.50 2.71 -11.39
C GLU A 121 -5.68 2.10 -9.99
N ILE A 122 -6.56 2.70 -9.19
CA ILE A 122 -6.99 2.18 -7.89
C ILE A 122 -8.48 1.91 -7.95
N LEU A 123 -8.90 0.71 -7.56
CA LEU A 123 -10.31 0.36 -7.51
C LEU A 123 -11.05 1.19 -6.44
N PRO A 124 -12.33 1.52 -6.64
CA PRO A 124 -13.12 2.22 -5.63
C PRO A 124 -13.10 1.52 -4.26
N SER A 125 -13.17 0.19 -4.23
CA SER A 125 -13.06 -0.59 -3.00
C SER A 125 -11.70 -0.42 -2.31
N GLU A 126 -10.61 -0.50 -3.07
CA GLU A 126 -9.26 -0.30 -2.55
C GLU A 126 -9.10 1.10 -1.94
N LYS A 127 -9.60 2.12 -2.65
CA LYS A 127 -9.60 3.51 -2.20
C LYS A 127 -10.41 3.68 -0.90
N ALA A 128 -11.56 3.02 -0.81
CA ALA A 128 -12.45 3.04 0.36
C ALA A 128 -11.75 2.49 1.61
N PHE A 129 -11.21 1.29 1.53
CA PHE A 129 -10.51 0.66 2.65
C PHE A 129 -9.20 1.38 3.00
N ALA A 130 -8.43 1.84 2.00
CA ALA A 130 -7.22 2.61 2.22
C ALA A 130 -7.49 3.92 2.98
N TYR A 131 -8.53 4.67 2.57
CA TYR A 131 -8.92 5.90 3.27
C TYR A 131 -9.40 5.63 4.68
N LYS A 132 -10.23 4.59 4.89
CA LYS A 132 -10.68 4.20 6.23
C LYS A 132 -9.50 3.87 7.14
N MET A 133 -8.60 3.00 6.69
CA MET A 133 -7.41 2.61 7.47
C MET A 133 -6.54 3.81 7.84
N LYS A 134 -6.25 4.69 6.87
CA LYS A 134 -5.43 5.87 7.11
C LYS A 134 -6.09 6.88 8.03
N LEU A 135 -7.41 7.14 7.87
CA LEU A 135 -8.15 8.03 8.77
C LEU A 135 -8.16 7.49 10.20
N ASP A 136 -8.33 6.20 10.38
CA ASP A 136 -8.34 5.57 11.70
C ASP A 136 -6.95 5.63 12.34
N ALA A 137 -5.87 5.43 11.57
CA ALA A 137 -4.50 5.61 12.03
C ALA A 137 -4.22 7.07 12.43
N LEU A 138 -4.59 8.04 11.60
CA LEU A 138 -4.43 9.47 11.90
C LEU A 138 -5.20 9.88 13.17
N LYS A 139 -6.43 9.39 13.37
CA LYS A 139 -7.21 9.67 14.59
C LYS A 139 -6.53 9.12 15.84
N ARG A 140 -5.97 7.90 15.78
CA ARG A 140 -5.24 7.31 16.93
C ARG A 140 -3.96 8.07 17.24
N THR A 141 -3.25 8.51 16.21
CA THR A 141 -2.02 9.31 16.37
C THR A 141 -2.32 10.70 16.92
N ALA A 142 -3.35 11.38 16.41
CA ALA A 142 -3.76 12.71 16.89
C ALA A 142 -4.31 12.70 18.32
N GLY A 143 -4.97 11.62 18.76
CA GLY A 143 -5.50 11.46 20.12
C GLY A 143 -4.44 11.11 21.17
N ARG A 144 -3.18 10.87 20.79
CA ARG A 144 -2.08 10.61 21.72
C ARG A 144 -1.34 11.93 22.01
N PRO A 145 -1.57 12.57 23.18
CA PRO A 145 -0.91 13.84 23.49
C PRO A 145 0.59 13.60 23.60
N THR A 146 1.36 14.11 22.66
CA THR A 146 2.80 14.27 22.80
C THR A 146 3.08 15.56 23.58
N LYS A 147 4.11 15.55 24.46
CA LYS A 147 4.49 16.72 25.26
C LYS A 147 4.80 17.97 24.42
N GLU A 148 5.06 17.81 23.14
CA GLU A 148 5.35 18.90 22.19
C GLU A 148 4.11 19.58 21.62
N ASN A 149 2.94 18.90 21.58
CA ASN A 149 1.69 19.44 21.02
C ASN A 149 0.85 20.25 22.01
N ALA A 150 1.29 20.40 23.26
CA ALA A 150 0.54 21.11 24.31
C ALA A 150 0.55 22.65 24.15
N CYS A 151 1.30 23.22 23.21
CA CYS A 151 1.54 24.67 23.11
C CYS A 151 1.21 25.33 21.78
N HIS A 152 0.49 24.67 20.83
CA HIS A 152 0.09 25.35 19.60
C HIS A 152 -1.43 25.47 19.52
N ASN A 153 -1.94 26.69 19.75
CA ASN A 153 -3.28 27.16 19.37
C ASN A 153 -3.41 27.25 17.82
N GLY A 154 -3.03 26.19 17.09
CA GLY A 154 -3.29 26.05 15.68
C GLY A 154 -4.61 25.31 15.49
N THR A 155 -5.48 25.80 14.62
CA THR A 155 -6.66 25.07 14.12
C THR A 155 -6.20 23.73 13.58
N HIS A 156 -6.29 22.66 14.40
CA HIS A 156 -6.06 21.30 13.94
C HIS A 156 -7.07 21.01 12.83
N LEU A 157 -6.58 20.82 11.62
CA LEU A 157 -7.39 20.30 10.52
C LEU A 157 -7.97 18.95 10.96
N ARG A 158 -9.21 18.70 10.61
CA ARG A 158 -9.79 17.36 10.81
C ARG A 158 -8.99 16.35 9.97
N SER A 159 -8.86 15.13 10.46
CA SER A 159 -8.07 14.08 9.78
C SER A 159 -8.52 13.84 8.33
N ASP A 160 -9.80 14.05 8.01
CA ASP A 160 -10.31 13.95 6.64
C ASP A 160 -9.86 15.13 5.75
N GLN A 161 -9.71 16.32 6.32
CA GLN A 161 -9.17 17.49 5.62
C GLN A 161 -7.66 17.37 5.40
N GLU A 162 -6.94 16.86 6.39
CA GLU A 162 -5.51 16.58 6.27
C GLU A 162 -5.25 15.53 5.18
N LEU A 163 -5.99 14.43 5.19
CA LEU A 163 -5.92 13.41 4.15
C LEU A 163 -6.28 13.99 2.77
N ALA A 164 -7.31 14.83 2.69
CA ALA A 164 -7.74 15.48 1.44
C ALA A 164 -6.62 16.29 0.79
N LEU A 165 -5.87 17.08 1.59
CA LEU A 165 -4.73 17.84 1.11
C LEU A 165 -3.60 16.95 0.58
N GLN A 166 -3.37 15.79 1.22
CA GLN A 166 -2.30 14.87 0.84
C GLN A 166 -2.60 14.12 -0.47
N VAL A 167 -3.86 13.75 -0.70
CA VAL A 167 -4.25 12.90 -1.85
C VAL A 167 -4.86 13.67 -3.02
N GLY A 168 -5.13 14.97 -2.85
CA GLY A 168 -5.75 15.80 -3.88
C GLY A 168 -7.24 15.57 -4.08
N ASP A 169 -7.90 14.82 -3.18
CA ASP A 169 -9.35 14.63 -3.14
C ASP A 169 -10.02 15.65 -2.22
N SER A 170 -11.34 15.86 -2.33
CA SER A 170 -12.07 16.64 -1.33
C SER A 170 -12.40 15.81 -0.10
N ALA A 171 -12.47 16.43 1.09
CA ALA A 171 -12.88 15.75 2.31
C ALA A 171 -14.25 15.05 2.14
N ARG A 172 -15.17 15.68 1.38
CA ARG A 172 -16.47 15.07 1.04
C ARG A 172 -16.32 13.81 0.18
N SER A 173 -15.39 13.81 -0.78
CA SER A 173 -15.09 12.64 -1.60
C SER A 173 -14.53 11.50 -0.74
N ILE A 174 -13.59 11.80 0.15
CA ILE A 174 -13.03 10.83 1.09
C ILE A 174 -14.12 10.17 1.94
N GLN A 175 -15.03 10.97 2.52
CA GLN A 175 -16.14 10.44 3.31
C GLN A 175 -17.06 9.51 2.48
N ARG A 176 -17.31 9.84 1.21
CA ARG A 176 -18.07 8.97 0.30
C ARG A 176 -17.35 7.65 0.05
N TYR A 177 -16.05 7.66 -0.22
CA TYR A 177 -15.28 6.43 -0.38
C TYR A 177 -15.29 5.60 0.90
N VAL A 178 -15.01 6.22 2.06
CA VAL A 178 -15.05 5.52 3.36
C VAL A 178 -16.41 4.86 3.59
N ARG A 179 -17.51 5.53 3.18
CA ARG A 179 -18.85 4.96 3.34
C ARG A 179 -19.05 3.67 2.53
N LEU A 180 -18.33 3.47 1.42
CA LEU A 180 -18.41 2.22 0.64
C LEU A 180 -17.96 0.99 1.42
N THR A 181 -17.18 1.15 2.49
CA THR A 181 -16.75 0.01 3.32
C THR A 181 -17.90 -0.64 4.11
N GLU A 182 -19.07 -0.02 4.13
CA GLU A 182 -20.30 -0.54 4.74
C GLU A 182 -21.17 -1.34 3.75
N LEU A 183 -20.75 -1.44 2.47
CA LEU A 183 -21.42 -2.27 1.47
C LEU A 183 -21.08 -3.74 1.66
N VAL A 184 -22.05 -4.60 1.36
CA VAL A 184 -21.78 -6.03 1.20
C VAL A 184 -20.78 -6.25 0.05
N PRO A 185 -19.90 -7.28 0.14
CA PRO A 185 -18.83 -7.48 -0.84
C PRO A 185 -19.32 -7.55 -2.29
N GLU A 186 -20.49 -8.14 -2.51
CA GLU A 186 -21.07 -8.33 -3.84
C GLU A 186 -21.45 -6.99 -4.50
N LEU A 187 -22.02 -6.04 -3.73
CA LEU A 187 -22.35 -4.71 -4.23
C LEU A 187 -21.08 -3.88 -4.43
N LEU A 188 -20.10 -4.04 -3.56
CA LEU A 188 -18.81 -3.36 -3.69
C LEU A 188 -18.08 -3.82 -4.97
N ASP A 189 -18.17 -5.10 -5.31
CA ASP A 189 -17.63 -5.64 -6.56
C ASP A 189 -18.34 -5.05 -7.80
N TYR A 190 -19.63 -4.74 -7.70
CA TYR A 190 -20.35 -4.02 -8.75
C TYR A 190 -19.88 -2.58 -8.93
N VAL A 191 -19.44 -1.92 -7.85
CA VAL A 191 -18.80 -0.58 -7.93
C VAL A 191 -17.45 -0.67 -8.63
N ASP A 192 -16.63 -1.64 -8.26
CA ASP A 192 -15.31 -1.86 -8.87
C ASP A 192 -15.42 -2.15 -10.37
N ASN A 193 -16.43 -2.93 -10.76
CA ASN A 193 -16.72 -3.26 -12.16
C ASN A 193 -17.52 -2.15 -12.90
N LYS A 194 -17.70 -0.97 -12.30
CA LYS A 194 -18.43 0.18 -12.87
C LYS A 194 -19.88 -0.13 -13.25
N LYS A 195 -20.50 -1.17 -12.67
CA LYS A 195 -21.90 -1.54 -12.88
C LYS A 195 -22.85 -0.62 -12.12
N ILE A 196 -22.43 -0.13 -10.94
CA ILE A 196 -23.13 0.91 -10.19
C ILE A 196 -22.21 2.10 -9.93
N GLY A 197 -22.74 3.30 -10.00
CA GLY A 197 -22.00 4.54 -9.79
C GLY A 197 -21.74 4.81 -8.30
N LEU A 198 -20.72 5.61 -8.01
CA LEU A 198 -20.33 5.96 -6.64
C LEU A 198 -21.47 6.56 -5.80
N VAL A 199 -22.33 7.40 -6.40
CA VAL A 199 -23.43 8.05 -5.67
C VAL A 199 -24.45 7.01 -5.22
N MET A 200 -24.92 6.16 -6.13
CA MET A 200 -25.83 5.07 -5.82
C MET A 200 -25.25 4.12 -4.77
N ALA A 201 -23.97 3.78 -4.91
CA ALA A 201 -23.27 2.92 -3.97
C ALA A 201 -23.24 3.50 -2.55
N VAL A 202 -23.00 4.81 -2.43
CA VAL A 202 -23.09 5.53 -1.15
C VAL A 202 -24.49 5.47 -0.58
N ASP A 203 -25.52 5.69 -1.41
CA ASP A 203 -26.93 5.62 -0.94
C ASP A 203 -27.29 4.22 -0.47
N LEU A 204 -26.88 3.17 -1.21
CA LEU A 204 -27.08 1.77 -0.81
C LEU A 204 -26.35 1.41 0.48
N SER A 205 -25.22 2.03 0.78
CA SER A 205 -24.46 1.77 2.00
C SER A 205 -25.14 2.20 3.30
N TYR A 206 -26.24 2.97 3.21
CA TYR A 206 -27.06 3.34 4.37
C TYR A 206 -28.15 2.32 4.69
N LEU A 207 -28.36 1.35 3.80
CA LEU A 207 -29.32 0.26 4.02
C LEU A 207 -28.72 -0.81 4.94
N ASP A 208 -29.60 -1.52 5.66
CA ASP A 208 -29.19 -2.69 6.44
C ASP A 208 -28.61 -3.78 5.53
N GLU A 209 -27.67 -4.57 6.03
CA GLU A 209 -26.97 -5.61 5.30
C GLU A 209 -27.93 -6.58 4.59
N GLN A 210 -29.05 -6.95 5.25
CA GLN A 210 -30.05 -7.84 4.65
C GLN A 210 -30.74 -7.18 3.45
N VAL A 211 -31.04 -5.88 3.52
CA VAL A 211 -31.65 -5.14 2.42
C VAL A 211 -30.66 -4.98 1.27
N GLN A 212 -29.40 -4.74 1.56
CA GLN A 212 -28.33 -4.70 0.54
C GLN A 212 -28.25 -6.03 -0.22
N LYS A 213 -28.34 -7.18 0.47
CA LYS A 213 -28.36 -8.50 -0.17
C LYS A 213 -29.57 -8.68 -1.08
N TRP A 214 -30.76 -8.22 -0.68
CA TRP A 214 -31.94 -8.24 -1.53
C TRP A 214 -31.79 -7.35 -2.77
N VAL A 215 -31.19 -6.17 -2.62
CA VAL A 215 -30.88 -5.29 -3.76
C VAL A 215 -29.89 -5.97 -4.72
N TYR A 216 -28.89 -6.66 -4.20
CA TYR A 216 -27.95 -7.42 -5.03
C TYR A 216 -28.66 -8.53 -5.82
N GLU A 217 -29.52 -9.34 -5.16
CA GLU A 217 -30.29 -10.39 -5.86
C GLU A 217 -31.22 -9.79 -6.93
N TYR A 218 -31.89 -8.68 -6.62
CA TYR A 218 -32.71 -7.96 -7.60
C TYR A 218 -31.90 -7.51 -8.82
N PHE A 219 -30.71 -6.94 -8.63
CA PHE A 219 -29.85 -6.54 -9.75
C PHE A 219 -29.36 -7.73 -10.56
N LYS A 220 -29.13 -8.85 -9.93
CA LYS A 220 -28.71 -10.08 -10.60
C LYS A 220 -29.80 -10.66 -11.50
N GLU A 221 -31.05 -10.60 -11.07
CA GLU A 221 -32.21 -11.15 -11.80
C GLU A 221 -32.73 -10.20 -12.89
N ASN A 222 -32.80 -8.91 -12.60
CA ASN A 222 -33.50 -7.92 -13.43
C ASN A 222 -32.58 -6.95 -14.16
N GLY A 223 -31.28 -7.00 -13.88
CA GLY A 223 -30.33 -6.00 -14.35
C GLY A 223 -30.38 -4.70 -13.53
N PHE A 224 -29.57 -3.72 -13.93
CA PHE A 224 -29.47 -2.45 -13.20
C PHE A 224 -30.56 -1.49 -13.58
N LEU A 225 -31.10 -0.77 -12.61
CA LEU A 225 -31.93 0.41 -12.85
C LEU A 225 -31.06 1.46 -13.57
N LYS A 226 -31.54 1.91 -14.72
CA LYS A 226 -30.91 3.00 -15.47
C LYS A 226 -31.32 4.35 -14.88
#